data_4b6d04e53ed2fb17ecb81e5f7d12928e
#
_entry.id   4b6d04e53ed2fb17ecb81e5f7d12928e
#
_cell.length_a   1.000
_cell.length_b   1.000
_cell.length_c   1.000
_cell.angle_alpha   90.00
_cell.angle_beta   90.00
_cell.angle_gamma   90.00
#
_symmetry.space_group_name_H-M   'P 1'
#
loop_
_entity.id
_entity.type
_entity.pdbx_description
1 polymer ?
#
loop_
_entity_poly.entity_id
_entity_poly.type
_entity_poly.pdbx_seq_one_letter_code
_entity_poly.pdbx_strand_id
1 'polypeptide(L)'
;VLPICRGSYIRFCWFILAMPLEMKLIHWCWYEKKWYCYIWLSPCLWLLFIMLNMIPKIIHYCWFGGNPLPEDAQKCIASWKKYLPGYEIKEWNESNFDVNCCPYVREAYQAKKYAFVSDYARFEVLYREGGLYFDTDVEVIRNMDHIVAAGNFMAFEKSLATKLQEEGSVSTVKAVGVKSGLALGVAPGLGLGVAPGLGLLHELLEFYQAKEHFAVEDGTVVDYTTALLRKHGLVEEHRLQQVAGVTIYPVDYFCPMDSTTGIITLTDNTVSIHHYSCSWIDHNTFSWRLHILKNKLIGLFGEKWIMKISRILKRHM
;
A
#
# COMPACT_ATOMS: atom_id res chain seq x y z
N VAL A 1 28.68 17.25 19.70
CA VAL A 1 29.88 17.21 20.56
C VAL A 1 30.93 16.42 19.82
N LEU A 2 31.94 17.12 19.28
CA LEU A 2 33.08 16.51 18.57
C LEU A 2 34.00 15.82 19.56
N PRO A 3 34.50 14.61 19.32
CA PRO A 3 35.60 14.06 20.09
C PRO A 3 36.86 14.81 19.73
N ILE A 4 37.46 15.43 20.73
CA ILE A 4 38.78 16.05 20.62
C ILE A 4 39.83 14.95 20.55
N CYS A 5 40.31 14.63 19.35
CA CYS A 5 41.48 13.76 19.20
C CYS A 5 42.76 14.55 19.52
N ARG A 6 43.38 14.23 20.68
CA ARG A 6 44.75 14.68 21.01
C ARG A 6 45.77 13.80 20.26
N GLY A 7 46.57 14.43 19.43
CA GLY A 7 47.89 13.92 18.98
C GLY A 7 47.86 13.14 17.69
N SER A 8 48.08 13.85 16.59
CA SER A 8 48.88 13.52 15.41
C SER A 8 48.43 14.41 14.25
N TYR A 9 49.36 14.90 13.50
CA TYR A 9 49.22 15.96 12.50
C TYR A 9 48.02 15.73 11.55
N ILE A 10 46.93 16.47 11.74
CA ILE A 10 45.81 16.55 10.84
C ILE A 10 46.10 17.66 9.83
N ARG A 11 46.38 17.33 8.57
CA ARG A 11 46.38 18.31 7.49
C ARG A 11 44.98 18.47 6.96
N PHE A 12 44.34 19.59 7.24
CA PHE A 12 43.10 20.00 6.62
C PHE A 12 43.42 20.66 5.28
N CYS A 13 42.95 20.05 4.20
CA CYS A 13 42.91 20.73 2.90
C CYS A 13 41.47 21.18 2.63
N TRP A 14 41.26 22.47 2.53
CA TRP A 14 40.03 23.09 2.11
C TRP A 14 40.01 23.17 0.57
N PHE A 15 39.11 22.47 -0.07
CA PHE A 15 38.79 22.72 -1.47
C PHE A 15 37.42 23.40 -1.55
N ILE A 16 37.44 24.70 -1.89
CA ILE A 16 36.24 25.45 -2.24
C ILE A 16 36.03 25.23 -3.74
N LEU A 17 35.15 24.32 -4.12
CA LEU A 17 34.62 24.28 -5.47
C LEU A 17 33.47 25.29 -5.52
N ALA A 18 33.75 26.46 -6.05
CA ALA A 18 32.75 27.46 -6.37
C ALA A 18 31.90 26.94 -7.55
N MET A 19 30.75 26.34 -7.25
CA MET A 19 29.68 26.20 -8.22
C MET A 19 28.61 27.26 -7.93
N PRO A 20 28.05 27.91 -8.94
CA PRO A 20 27.10 28.99 -8.74
C PRO A 20 25.84 28.45 -8.04
N LEU A 21 25.53 29.09 -6.89
CA LEU A 21 24.30 29.02 -6.10
C LEU A 21 24.09 27.92 -5.06
N GLU A 22 24.98 26.96 -4.85
CA GLU A 22 24.87 26.05 -3.71
C GLU A 22 26.24 25.81 -3.06
N MET A 23 26.49 26.38 -1.89
CA MET A 23 27.73 26.14 -1.13
C MET A 23 27.73 24.71 -0.56
N LYS A 24 28.24 23.75 -1.31
CA LYS A 24 28.65 22.45 -0.78
C LYS A 24 30.03 22.56 -0.19
N LEU A 25 30.14 22.59 1.13
CA LEU A 25 31.44 22.47 1.80
C LEU A 25 31.81 20.98 1.86
N ILE A 26 32.75 20.57 1.02
CA ILE A 26 33.32 19.22 1.06
C ILE A 26 34.52 19.23 1.97
N HIS A 27 34.43 18.53 3.10
CA HIS A 27 35.55 18.32 4.00
C HIS A 27 36.22 16.98 3.73
N TRP A 28 37.49 17.01 3.37
CA TRP A 28 38.32 15.82 3.27
C TRP A 28 39.18 15.74 4.54
N CYS A 29 39.05 14.62 5.25
CA CYS A 29 39.90 14.31 6.39
C CYS A 29 40.72 13.05 6.09
N TRP A 30 42.05 13.16 6.28
CA TRP A 30 42.92 12.01 6.15
C TRP A 30 43.17 11.40 7.54
N TYR A 31 42.70 10.15 7.72
CA TYR A 31 42.88 9.41 8.96
C TYR A 31 43.29 7.98 8.65
N GLU A 32 44.29 7.46 9.33
CA GLU A 32 44.83 6.10 9.17
C GLU A 32 45.11 5.67 7.70
N LYS A 33 45.77 6.56 6.93
CA LYS A 33 46.12 6.35 5.51
C LYS A 33 44.90 6.19 4.56
N LYS A 34 43.70 6.66 4.97
CA LYS A 34 42.49 6.69 4.12
C LYS A 34 41.94 8.12 4.09
N TRP A 35 41.41 8.51 2.92
CA TRP A 35 40.68 9.76 2.76
C TRP A 35 39.20 9.54 3.01
N TYR A 36 38.62 10.34 3.92
CA TYR A 36 37.19 10.35 4.19
C TYR A 36 36.58 11.66 3.68
N CYS A 37 35.50 11.57 2.90
CA CYS A 37 34.79 12.73 2.40
C CYS A 37 33.54 12.96 3.25
N TYR A 38 33.44 14.13 3.87
CA TYR A 38 32.23 14.55 4.61
C TYR A 38 31.55 15.65 3.81
N ILE A 39 30.32 15.41 3.38
CA ILE A 39 29.47 16.41 2.75
C ILE A 39 28.63 17.06 3.84
N TRP A 40 28.94 18.33 4.15
CA TRP A 40 28.10 19.12 5.03
C TRP A 40 27.06 19.84 4.18
N LEU A 41 25.81 19.40 4.25
CA LEU A 41 24.70 20.17 3.74
C LEU A 41 24.45 21.34 4.70
N SER A 42 24.14 22.53 4.16
CA SER A 42 23.74 23.65 5.01
C SER A 42 22.49 23.25 5.81
N PRO A 43 22.26 23.80 7.01
CA PRO A 43 21.05 23.50 7.79
C PRO A 43 19.75 23.69 7.00
N CYS A 44 19.72 24.66 6.08
CA CYS A 44 18.57 24.89 5.19
C CYS A 44 18.37 23.74 4.18
N LEU A 45 19.43 23.21 3.58
CA LEU A 45 19.38 22.07 2.67
C LEU A 45 19.00 20.78 3.43
N TRP A 46 19.47 20.62 4.67
CA TRP A 46 19.08 19.53 5.55
C TRP A 46 17.60 19.58 5.89
N LEU A 47 17.08 20.75 6.25
CA LEU A 47 15.65 20.96 6.51
C LEU A 47 14.83 20.71 5.26
N LEU A 48 15.26 21.22 4.11
CA LEU A 48 14.59 20.96 2.83
C LEU A 48 14.59 19.47 2.49
N PHE A 49 15.71 18.77 2.68
CA PHE A 49 15.80 17.32 2.48
C PHE A 49 14.85 16.55 3.41
N ILE A 50 14.77 16.93 4.70
CA ILE A 50 13.82 16.36 5.64
C ILE A 50 12.39 16.62 5.18
N MET A 51 12.05 17.87 4.83
CA MET A 51 10.69 18.24 4.40
C MET A 51 10.27 17.49 3.12
N LEU A 52 11.16 17.30 2.16
CA LEU A 52 10.90 16.57 0.91
C LEU A 52 10.73 15.06 1.12
N ASN A 53 11.22 14.50 2.23
CA ASN A 53 11.11 13.08 2.56
C ASN A 53 10.06 12.79 3.64
N MET A 54 9.34 13.81 4.12
CA MET A 54 8.24 13.60 5.07
C MET A 54 6.96 13.25 4.34
N ILE A 55 6.18 12.34 4.93
CA ILE A 55 4.83 12.04 4.48
C ILE A 55 3.92 13.21 4.91
N PRO A 56 3.27 13.93 3.97
CA PRO A 56 2.34 14.99 4.31
C PRO A 56 1.14 14.49 5.11
N LYS A 57 0.60 15.33 5.99
CA LYS A 57 -0.61 15.02 6.75
C LYS A 57 -1.87 15.20 5.91
N ILE A 58 -1.99 14.43 4.84
CA ILE A 58 -3.13 14.38 3.93
C ILE A 58 -3.56 12.92 3.83
N ILE A 59 -4.85 12.66 3.91
CA ILE A 59 -5.45 11.34 3.66
C ILE A 59 -6.24 11.45 2.37
N HIS A 60 -5.84 10.68 1.37
CA HIS A 60 -6.51 10.60 0.09
C HIS A 60 -7.41 9.38 0.04
N TYR A 61 -8.58 9.52 -0.59
CA TYR A 61 -9.42 8.40 -1.00
C TYR A 61 -10.06 8.70 -2.35
N CYS A 62 -10.47 7.66 -3.06
CA CYS A 62 -11.15 7.78 -4.34
C CYS A 62 -12.61 7.36 -4.23
N TRP A 63 -13.50 8.14 -4.88
CA TRP A 63 -14.91 7.79 -4.99
C TRP A 63 -15.45 8.24 -6.33
N PHE A 64 -15.43 7.35 -7.31
CA PHE A 64 -15.87 7.60 -8.69
C PHE A 64 -17.28 7.07 -8.92
N GLY A 65 -17.97 7.58 -9.98
CA GLY A 65 -19.29 7.13 -10.42
C GLY A 65 -20.43 7.99 -9.92
N GLY A 66 -20.17 9.06 -9.18
CA GLY A 66 -21.16 10.06 -8.77
C GLY A 66 -22.23 9.58 -7.77
N ASN A 67 -22.13 8.36 -7.26
CA ASN A 67 -23.05 7.85 -6.25
C ASN A 67 -22.72 8.41 -4.86
N PRO A 68 -23.72 8.58 -3.96
CA PRO A 68 -23.42 8.95 -2.59
C PRO A 68 -22.59 7.88 -1.88
N LEU A 69 -21.71 8.32 -0.97
CA LEU A 69 -20.93 7.41 -0.12
C LEU A 69 -21.86 6.55 0.75
N PRO A 70 -21.70 5.22 0.75
CA PRO A 70 -22.43 4.31 1.64
C PRO A 70 -22.19 4.64 3.12
N GLU A 71 -23.11 4.29 3.98
CA GLU A 71 -23.02 4.55 5.43
C GLU A 71 -21.75 3.96 6.05
N ASP A 72 -21.34 2.74 5.62
CA ASP A 72 -20.14 2.10 6.13
C ASP A 72 -18.86 2.81 5.69
N ALA A 73 -18.80 3.34 4.47
CA ALA A 73 -17.69 4.19 4.03
C ALA A 73 -17.62 5.49 4.85
N GLN A 74 -18.78 6.10 5.14
CA GLN A 74 -18.83 7.29 5.99
C GLN A 74 -18.32 7.00 7.41
N LYS A 75 -18.61 5.82 7.98
CA LYS A 75 -18.08 5.38 9.29
C LYS A 75 -16.56 5.22 9.24
N CYS A 76 -16.02 4.61 8.19
CA CYS A 76 -14.57 4.49 8.00
C CYS A 76 -13.91 5.87 7.94
N ILE A 77 -14.42 6.79 7.12
CA ILE A 77 -13.90 8.16 7.02
C ILE A 77 -14.02 8.91 8.37
N ALA A 78 -15.08 8.69 9.12
CA ALA A 78 -15.23 9.27 10.47
C ALA A 78 -14.16 8.74 11.43
N SER A 79 -13.75 7.46 11.29
CA SER A 79 -12.67 6.88 12.08
C SER A 79 -11.32 7.56 11.79
N TRP A 80 -11.04 7.91 10.52
CA TRP A 80 -9.82 8.64 10.16
C TRP A 80 -9.75 10.01 10.86
N LYS A 81 -10.86 10.77 10.85
CA LYS A 81 -10.95 12.05 11.58
C LYS A 81 -10.69 11.89 13.07
N LYS A 82 -11.18 10.79 13.64
CA LYS A 82 -11.04 10.51 15.08
C LYS A 82 -9.63 10.15 15.51
N TYR A 83 -8.97 9.26 14.76
CA TYR A 83 -7.68 8.68 15.15
C TYR A 83 -6.47 9.36 14.51
N LEU A 84 -6.68 10.15 13.46
CA LEU A 84 -5.67 10.95 12.76
C LEU A 84 -6.08 12.44 12.75
N PRO A 85 -6.29 13.06 13.94
CA PRO A 85 -6.67 14.47 14.01
C PRO A 85 -5.52 15.33 13.44
N GLY A 86 -5.87 16.32 12.64
CA GLY A 86 -4.90 17.21 11.99
C GLY A 86 -4.44 16.74 10.62
N TYR A 87 -4.99 15.63 10.09
CA TYR A 87 -4.85 15.28 8.68
C TYR A 87 -5.98 15.94 7.87
N GLU A 88 -5.63 16.53 6.73
CA GLU A 88 -6.59 16.92 5.70
C GLU A 88 -7.13 15.65 5.03
N ILE A 89 -8.45 15.55 4.83
CA ILE A 89 -9.06 14.42 4.09
C ILE A 89 -9.49 14.93 2.73
N LYS A 90 -8.96 14.29 1.67
CA LYS A 90 -9.13 14.72 0.28
C LYS A 90 -9.79 13.61 -0.55
N GLU A 91 -10.98 13.90 -1.06
CA GLU A 91 -11.70 13.04 -1.98
C GLU A 91 -11.23 13.27 -3.42
N TRP A 92 -11.01 12.17 -4.15
CA TRP A 92 -10.75 12.19 -5.58
C TRP A 92 -11.90 11.57 -6.34
N ASN A 93 -12.41 12.32 -7.31
CA ASN A 93 -13.51 11.94 -8.17
C ASN A 93 -13.39 12.64 -9.53
N GLU A 94 -14.40 12.55 -10.38
CA GLU A 94 -14.42 13.11 -11.74
C GLU A 94 -14.23 14.63 -11.81
N SER A 95 -14.45 15.35 -10.69
CA SER A 95 -14.30 16.81 -10.67
C SER A 95 -12.86 17.29 -10.54
N ASN A 96 -11.97 16.42 -10.03
CA ASN A 96 -10.57 16.76 -9.71
C ASN A 96 -9.53 15.74 -10.14
N PHE A 97 -9.95 14.66 -10.83
CA PHE A 97 -9.09 13.64 -11.41
C PHE A 97 -9.46 13.41 -12.88
N ASP A 98 -8.46 13.39 -13.76
CA ASP A 98 -8.67 13.13 -15.19
C ASP A 98 -8.85 11.64 -15.46
N VAL A 99 -10.09 11.21 -15.63
CA VAL A 99 -10.44 9.82 -15.98
C VAL A 99 -10.06 9.40 -17.40
N ASN A 100 -9.46 10.29 -18.20
CA ASN A 100 -8.94 10.01 -19.53
C ASN A 100 -7.41 10.03 -19.61
N CYS A 101 -6.71 10.13 -18.48
CA CYS A 101 -5.26 10.30 -18.39
C CYS A 101 -4.45 9.17 -19.10
N CYS A 102 -4.99 7.96 -19.19
CA CYS A 102 -4.40 6.85 -19.97
C CYS A 102 -5.48 5.87 -20.46
N PRO A 103 -5.16 4.98 -21.43
CA PRO A 103 -6.12 4.00 -21.96
C PRO A 103 -6.76 3.14 -20.88
N TYR A 104 -5.96 2.58 -19.96
CA TYR A 104 -6.43 1.74 -18.87
C TYR A 104 -7.51 2.44 -18.02
N VAL A 105 -7.26 3.65 -17.55
CA VAL A 105 -8.19 4.42 -16.70
C VAL A 105 -9.47 4.75 -17.46
N ARG A 106 -9.34 5.23 -18.70
CA ARG A 106 -10.47 5.60 -19.55
C ARG A 106 -11.41 4.41 -19.78
N GLU A 107 -10.87 3.26 -20.14
CA GLU A 107 -11.66 2.06 -20.43
C GLU A 107 -12.28 1.48 -19.16
N ALA A 108 -11.54 1.44 -18.03
CA ALA A 108 -12.08 1.05 -16.73
C ALA A 108 -13.26 1.95 -16.31
N TYR A 109 -13.12 3.27 -16.52
CA TYR A 109 -14.18 4.22 -16.21
C TYR A 109 -15.42 4.02 -17.11
N GLN A 110 -15.23 3.86 -18.43
CA GLN A 110 -16.31 3.59 -19.38
C GLN A 110 -17.03 2.27 -19.06
N ALA A 111 -16.30 1.26 -18.62
CA ALA A 111 -16.84 -0.02 -18.14
C ALA A 111 -17.50 0.07 -16.75
N LYS A 112 -17.53 1.25 -16.11
CA LYS A 112 -18.02 1.48 -14.74
C LYS A 112 -17.29 0.63 -13.68
N LYS A 113 -16.02 0.31 -13.93
CA LYS A 113 -15.14 -0.43 -13.03
C LYS A 113 -14.32 0.55 -12.18
N TYR A 114 -15.00 1.32 -11.34
CA TYR A 114 -14.43 2.47 -10.63
C TYR A 114 -13.32 2.08 -9.64
N ALA A 115 -13.34 0.87 -9.06
CA ALA A 115 -12.24 0.40 -8.23
C ALA A 115 -10.91 0.35 -9.01
N PHE A 116 -10.93 -0.06 -10.29
CA PHE A 116 -9.74 -0.09 -11.14
C PHE A 116 -9.27 1.31 -11.56
N VAL A 117 -10.19 2.28 -11.65
CA VAL A 117 -9.83 3.70 -11.78
C VAL A 117 -9.08 4.16 -10.53
N SER A 118 -9.58 3.79 -9.34
CA SER A 118 -8.95 4.10 -8.05
C SER A 118 -7.57 3.45 -7.91
N ASP A 119 -7.35 2.27 -8.53
CA ASP A 119 -6.07 1.57 -8.51
C ASP A 119 -4.93 2.37 -9.14
N TYR A 120 -5.21 3.09 -10.22
CA TYR A 120 -4.26 4.02 -10.84
C TYR A 120 -4.22 5.35 -10.08
N ALA A 121 -5.39 5.93 -9.78
CA ALA A 121 -5.49 7.26 -9.19
C ALA A 121 -4.75 7.38 -7.86
N ARG A 122 -4.80 6.34 -6.99
CA ARG A 122 -4.05 6.32 -5.71
C ARG A 122 -2.56 6.51 -5.89
N PHE A 123 -1.97 5.93 -6.93
CA PHE A 123 -0.54 6.06 -7.21
C PHE A 123 -0.21 7.44 -7.77
N GLU A 124 -1.02 7.97 -8.69
CA GLU A 124 -0.79 9.29 -9.27
C GLU A 124 -0.87 10.40 -8.23
N VAL A 125 -1.95 10.41 -7.41
CA VAL A 125 -2.13 11.45 -6.41
C VAL A 125 -1.07 11.41 -5.33
N LEU A 126 -0.67 10.22 -4.90
CA LEU A 126 0.39 10.05 -3.90
C LEU A 126 1.78 10.34 -4.47
N TYR A 127 2.03 10.01 -5.74
CA TYR A 127 3.30 10.40 -6.39
C TYR A 127 3.44 11.91 -6.45
N ARG A 128 2.35 12.63 -6.74
CA ARG A 128 2.33 14.08 -6.87
C ARG A 128 2.33 14.80 -5.53
N GLU A 129 1.49 14.36 -4.59
CA GLU A 129 1.22 15.10 -3.36
C GLU A 129 1.80 14.44 -2.11
N GLY A 130 2.16 13.15 -2.17
CA GLY A 130 2.45 12.36 -0.97
C GLY A 130 1.24 12.19 -0.08
N GLY A 131 1.43 11.73 1.15
CA GLY A 131 0.36 11.54 2.12
C GLY A 131 -0.01 10.09 2.34
N LEU A 132 -1.20 9.87 2.90
CA LEU A 132 -1.78 8.55 3.15
C LEU A 132 -2.88 8.28 2.13
N TYR A 133 -3.05 7.02 1.74
CA TYR A 133 -4.21 6.57 0.99
C TYR A 133 -4.88 5.42 1.71
N PHE A 134 -6.21 5.48 1.81
CA PHE A 134 -7.06 4.40 2.29
C PHE A 134 -8.20 4.16 1.31
N ASP A 135 -8.53 2.89 1.09
CA ASP A 135 -9.82 2.54 0.49
C ASP A 135 -10.96 2.89 1.45
N THR A 136 -12.15 3.18 0.92
CA THR A 136 -13.29 3.69 1.69
C THR A 136 -13.88 2.69 2.69
N ASP A 137 -13.38 1.45 2.68
CA ASP A 137 -13.73 0.38 3.61
C ASP A 137 -12.61 0.04 4.62
N VAL A 138 -11.66 0.94 4.78
CA VAL A 138 -10.62 0.86 5.82
C VAL A 138 -11.04 1.67 7.05
N GLU A 139 -11.24 0.99 8.17
CA GLU A 139 -11.47 1.61 9.46
C GLU A 139 -10.16 1.78 10.23
N VAL A 140 -9.79 2.99 10.61
CA VAL A 140 -8.66 3.25 11.50
C VAL A 140 -9.13 3.12 12.95
N ILE A 141 -8.45 2.29 13.75
CA ILE A 141 -8.83 2.01 15.13
C ILE A 141 -7.83 2.55 16.16
N ARG A 142 -6.64 2.97 15.72
CA ARG A 142 -5.58 3.57 16.56
C ARG A 142 -4.81 4.62 15.78
N ASN A 143 -4.19 5.55 16.52
CA ASN A 143 -3.25 6.50 15.93
C ASN A 143 -2.04 5.75 15.34
N MET A 144 -1.62 6.15 14.13
CA MET A 144 -0.50 5.53 13.40
C MET A 144 0.65 6.53 13.12
N ASP A 145 0.71 7.65 13.81
CA ASP A 145 1.78 8.66 13.60
C ASP A 145 3.18 8.06 13.75
N HIS A 146 3.35 7.03 14.57
CA HIS A 146 4.63 6.32 14.71
C HIS A 146 5.02 5.55 13.44
N ILE A 147 4.07 5.01 12.70
CA ILE A 147 4.29 4.35 11.40
C ILE A 147 4.65 5.41 10.35
N VAL A 148 3.87 6.50 10.29
CA VAL A 148 4.10 7.62 9.37
C VAL A 148 5.46 8.26 9.61
N ALA A 149 5.87 8.45 10.86
CA ALA A 149 7.18 8.98 11.23
C ALA A 149 8.35 8.05 10.85
N ALA A 150 8.11 6.75 10.71
CA ALA A 150 9.11 5.78 10.27
C ALA A 150 9.41 5.85 8.77
N GLY A 151 8.61 6.57 7.98
CA GLY A 151 8.78 6.78 6.53
C GLY A 151 7.76 6.04 5.68
N ASN A 152 8.06 5.90 4.38
CA ASN A 152 7.14 5.29 3.43
C ASN A 152 6.75 3.87 3.83
N PHE A 153 5.47 3.51 3.68
CA PHE A 153 4.97 2.21 4.08
C PHE A 153 3.84 1.68 3.19
N MET A 154 3.74 0.37 3.15
CA MET A 154 2.63 -0.44 2.64
C MET A 154 2.41 -1.63 3.58
N ALA A 155 1.39 -2.44 3.35
CA ALA A 155 1.12 -3.60 4.16
C ALA A 155 0.74 -4.83 3.33
N PHE A 156 1.00 -6.00 3.91
CA PHE A 156 0.53 -7.27 3.38
C PHE A 156 -0.95 -7.48 3.67
N GLU A 157 -1.62 -8.13 2.73
CA GLU A 157 -2.87 -8.85 2.96
C GLU A 157 -2.71 -10.33 2.62
N LYS A 158 -3.63 -11.16 3.09
CA LYS A 158 -3.74 -12.55 2.63
C LYS A 158 -4.32 -12.55 1.23
N SER A 159 -3.53 -12.95 0.23
CA SER A 159 -3.97 -13.01 -1.16
C SER A 159 -5.10 -14.01 -1.37
N LEU A 160 -6.03 -13.70 -2.28
CA LEU A 160 -7.11 -14.61 -2.70
C LEU A 160 -6.55 -15.90 -3.32
N ALA A 161 -5.38 -15.88 -3.95
CA ALA A 161 -4.70 -17.05 -4.50
C ALA A 161 -4.37 -18.08 -3.42
N THR A 162 -4.03 -17.64 -2.20
CA THR A 162 -3.82 -18.51 -1.03
C THR A 162 -5.06 -19.29 -0.67
N LYS A 163 -6.23 -18.65 -0.77
CA LYS A 163 -7.52 -19.25 -0.40
C LYS A 163 -7.97 -20.32 -1.36
N LEU A 164 -7.74 -20.14 -2.65
CA LEU A 164 -8.07 -21.12 -3.68
C LEU A 164 -7.19 -22.38 -3.59
N GLN A 165 -5.95 -22.24 -3.10
CA GLN A 165 -5.04 -23.38 -2.86
C GLN A 165 -5.42 -24.17 -1.59
N GLU A 166 -5.77 -23.49 -0.49
CA GLU A 166 -6.26 -24.14 0.73
C GLU A 166 -7.58 -24.86 0.51
N GLU A 167 -8.46 -24.36 -0.39
CA GLU A 167 -9.74 -24.97 -0.76
C GLU A 167 -9.62 -26.11 -1.79
N GLY A 168 -8.44 -26.47 -2.29
CA GLY A 168 -8.22 -27.59 -3.20
C GLY A 168 -8.70 -27.39 -4.63
N SER A 169 -8.99 -26.16 -5.05
CA SER A 169 -9.37 -25.77 -6.43
C SER A 169 -8.15 -25.51 -7.31
N VAL A 170 -7.36 -26.56 -7.57
CA VAL A 170 -6.03 -26.48 -8.23
C VAL A 170 -6.09 -26.11 -9.73
N SER A 171 -7.25 -26.07 -10.37
CA SER A 171 -7.32 -26.00 -11.84
C SER A 171 -7.19 -24.59 -12.44
N THR A 172 -7.45 -23.53 -11.68
CA THR A 172 -7.46 -22.15 -12.21
C THR A 172 -6.17 -21.37 -11.95
N VAL A 173 -5.32 -21.83 -11.02
CA VAL A 173 -4.11 -21.11 -10.56
C VAL A 173 -2.87 -21.34 -11.46
N LYS A 174 -2.93 -22.29 -12.41
CA LYS A 174 -1.79 -22.58 -13.30
C LYS A 174 -1.40 -21.46 -14.28
N ALA A 175 -2.25 -20.46 -14.45
CA ALA A 175 -1.98 -19.37 -15.39
C ALA A 175 -1.06 -18.26 -14.85
N VAL A 176 -0.86 -18.14 -13.54
CA VAL A 176 -0.12 -17.00 -12.94
C VAL A 176 1.24 -17.38 -12.33
N GLY A 177 1.71 -18.61 -12.48
CA GLY A 177 3.07 -18.99 -12.07
C GLY A 177 3.37 -18.94 -10.57
N VAL A 178 2.34 -18.94 -9.71
CA VAL A 178 2.49 -18.91 -8.25
C VAL A 178 2.88 -20.29 -7.73
N LYS A 179 4.07 -20.41 -7.15
CA LYS A 179 4.51 -21.59 -6.41
C LYS A 179 3.70 -21.71 -5.12
N SER A 180 3.30 -22.96 -4.79
CA SER A 180 2.58 -23.31 -3.57
C SER A 180 3.28 -22.79 -2.30
N GLY A 181 2.67 -21.82 -1.63
CA GLY A 181 3.05 -21.23 -0.37
C GLY A 181 2.03 -20.17 -0.01
N LEU A 182 1.86 -19.82 1.26
CA LEU A 182 0.99 -18.72 1.69
C LEU A 182 1.31 -17.49 0.83
N ALA A 183 0.47 -17.20 -0.16
CA ALA A 183 0.69 -16.03 -1.00
C ALA A 183 0.24 -14.79 -0.23
N LEU A 184 1.21 -14.01 0.26
CA LEU A 184 0.98 -12.68 0.78
C LEU A 184 1.04 -11.70 -0.38
N GLY A 185 0.04 -10.85 -0.51
CA GLY A 185 0.03 -9.74 -1.47
C GLY A 185 0.24 -8.42 -0.75
N VAL A 186 0.95 -7.49 -1.35
CA VAL A 186 1.02 -6.11 -0.86
C VAL A 186 -0.16 -5.33 -1.42
N ALA A 187 -1.06 -4.89 -0.54
CA ALA A 187 -2.31 -4.23 -0.90
C ALA A 187 -2.23 -2.72 -0.62
N PRO A 188 -2.10 -1.88 -1.65
CA PRO A 188 -2.01 -0.43 -1.48
C PRO A 188 -3.29 0.22 -0.92
N GLY A 189 -4.42 -0.47 -0.95
CA GLY A 189 -5.70 0.03 -0.44
C GLY A 189 -5.84 0.01 1.08
N LEU A 190 -5.08 -0.86 1.78
CA LEU A 190 -5.16 -1.06 3.24
C LEU A 190 -4.61 0.11 4.04
N GLY A 191 -3.61 0.76 3.49
CA GLY A 191 -2.83 1.82 4.05
C GLY A 191 -1.53 1.95 3.27
N LEU A 192 -1.43 2.99 2.49
CA LEU A 192 -0.25 3.38 1.73
C LEU A 192 0.14 4.77 2.19
N GLY A 193 1.34 4.92 2.73
CA GLY A 193 1.85 6.21 3.15
C GLY A 193 3.18 6.50 2.49
N VAL A 194 3.31 7.64 1.80
CA VAL A 194 4.52 7.98 1.06
C VAL A 194 4.81 9.48 1.07
N ALA A 195 6.10 9.82 1.03
CA ALA A 195 6.55 11.14 0.61
C ALA A 195 6.32 11.30 -0.91
N PRO A 196 6.11 12.53 -1.41
CA PRO A 196 5.91 12.78 -2.85
C PRO A 196 7.15 12.36 -3.66
N GLY A 197 6.93 11.91 -4.90
CA GLY A 197 8.01 11.55 -5.83
C GLY A 197 8.69 10.22 -5.56
N LEU A 198 8.07 9.30 -4.80
CA LEU A 198 8.61 7.97 -4.54
C LEU A 198 8.78 7.18 -5.85
N GLY A 199 10.01 6.73 -6.16
CA GLY A 199 10.34 6.05 -7.42
C GLY A 199 9.52 4.78 -7.68
N LEU A 200 9.18 4.01 -6.63
CA LEU A 200 8.31 2.84 -6.76
C LEU A 200 6.93 3.18 -7.34
N LEU A 201 6.34 4.33 -6.96
CA LEU A 201 5.07 4.77 -7.52
C LEU A 201 5.21 5.20 -8.98
N HIS A 202 6.34 5.79 -9.35
CA HIS A 202 6.65 6.10 -10.75
C HIS A 202 6.67 4.84 -11.61
N GLU A 203 7.36 3.79 -11.18
CA GLU A 203 7.40 2.51 -11.89
C GLU A 203 6.00 1.86 -12.02
N LEU A 204 5.15 1.96 -10.99
CA LEU A 204 3.75 1.50 -11.06
C LEU A 204 2.94 2.32 -12.06
N LEU A 205 3.10 3.64 -12.07
CA LEU A 205 2.41 4.52 -13.03
C LEU A 205 2.83 4.23 -14.47
N GLU A 206 4.14 4.07 -14.74
CA GLU A 206 4.65 3.67 -16.06
C GLU A 206 4.06 2.32 -16.50
N PHE A 207 3.97 1.35 -15.60
CA PHE A 207 3.36 0.05 -15.88
C PHE A 207 1.89 0.19 -16.31
N TYR A 208 1.08 1.01 -15.62
CA TYR A 208 -0.32 1.23 -15.97
C TYR A 208 -0.47 2.03 -17.29
N GLN A 209 0.38 3.03 -17.49
CA GLN A 209 0.38 3.87 -18.71
C GLN A 209 0.78 3.08 -19.96
N ALA A 210 1.63 2.08 -19.80
CA ALA A 210 2.04 1.18 -20.89
C ALA A 210 0.94 0.17 -21.30
N LYS A 211 -0.14 0.04 -20.51
CA LYS A 211 -1.27 -0.82 -20.87
C LYS A 211 -2.11 -0.16 -21.98
N GLU A 212 -2.24 -0.85 -23.09
CA GLU A 212 -3.04 -0.39 -24.23
C GLU A 212 -4.55 -0.54 -23.97
N HIS A 213 -4.94 -1.50 -23.12
CA HIS A 213 -6.32 -1.87 -22.82
C HIS A 213 -6.51 -2.17 -21.35
N PHE A 214 -7.76 -2.06 -20.90
CA PHE A 214 -8.21 -2.52 -19.59
C PHE A 214 -8.86 -3.90 -19.73
N ALA A 215 -8.42 -4.87 -18.94
CA ALA A 215 -9.09 -6.16 -18.76
C ALA A 215 -9.07 -6.56 -17.28
N VAL A 216 -10.22 -7.00 -16.76
CA VAL A 216 -10.35 -7.43 -15.36
C VAL A 216 -9.49 -8.69 -15.09
N GLU A 217 -9.35 -9.52 -16.13
CA GLU A 217 -8.61 -10.79 -16.09
C GLU A 217 -7.10 -10.62 -15.98
N ASP A 218 -6.56 -9.43 -16.28
CA ASP A 218 -5.12 -9.16 -16.26
C ASP A 218 -4.53 -9.17 -14.83
N GLY A 219 -5.37 -9.07 -13.81
CA GLY A 219 -4.97 -9.03 -12.42
C GLY A 219 -5.41 -7.76 -11.68
N THR A 220 -5.09 -7.72 -10.41
CA THR A 220 -5.45 -6.64 -9.48
C THR A 220 -4.26 -5.74 -9.14
N VAL A 221 -4.53 -4.61 -8.50
CA VAL A 221 -3.47 -3.72 -7.97
C VAL A 221 -2.54 -4.45 -7.01
N VAL A 222 -3.05 -5.43 -6.25
CA VAL A 222 -2.26 -6.28 -5.34
C VAL A 222 -1.26 -7.14 -6.12
N ASP A 223 -1.71 -7.75 -7.23
CA ASP A 223 -0.86 -8.58 -8.08
C ASP A 223 0.27 -7.76 -8.69
N TYR A 224 -0.05 -6.60 -9.24
CA TYR A 224 0.94 -5.73 -9.90
C TYR A 224 1.94 -5.14 -8.91
N THR A 225 1.47 -4.64 -7.76
CA THR A 225 2.33 -4.07 -6.72
C THR A 225 3.24 -5.15 -6.14
N THR A 226 2.71 -6.34 -5.86
CA THR A 226 3.50 -7.45 -5.33
C THR A 226 4.54 -7.92 -6.34
N ALA A 227 4.17 -8.06 -7.62
CA ALA A 227 5.08 -8.47 -8.69
C ALA A 227 6.24 -7.47 -8.86
N LEU A 228 5.97 -6.16 -8.78
CA LEU A 228 7.00 -5.14 -8.86
C LEU A 228 7.92 -5.20 -7.63
N LEU A 229 7.36 -5.27 -6.43
CA LEU A 229 8.16 -5.37 -5.20
C LEU A 229 9.02 -6.63 -5.15
N ARG A 230 8.58 -7.77 -5.72
CA ARG A 230 9.40 -8.98 -5.89
C ARG A 230 10.64 -8.73 -6.76
N LYS A 231 10.54 -7.91 -7.81
CA LYS A 231 11.70 -7.52 -8.62
C LYS A 231 12.72 -6.73 -7.80
N HIS A 232 12.25 -6.00 -6.79
CA HIS A 232 13.08 -5.24 -5.85
C HIS A 232 13.48 -6.04 -4.59
N GLY A 233 13.21 -7.36 -4.53
CA GLY A 233 13.68 -8.23 -3.46
C GLY A 233 12.67 -8.50 -2.34
N LEU A 234 11.38 -8.21 -2.53
CA LEU A 234 10.34 -8.61 -1.58
C LEU A 234 10.32 -10.13 -1.40
N VAL A 235 10.30 -10.56 -0.14
CA VAL A 235 10.08 -11.96 0.26
C VAL A 235 8.68 -12.07 0.86
N GLU A 236 7.90 -13.07 0.42
CA GLU A 236 6.54 -13.27 0.93
C GLU A 236 6.55 -13.98 2.28
N GLU A 237 7.06 -13.28 3.27
CA GLU A 237 7.11 -13.71 4.65
C GLU A 237 6.36 -12.73 5.54
N HIS A 238 5.66 -13.26 6.55
CA HIS A 238 4.90 -12.46 7.52
C HIS A 238 5.82 -11.76 8.51
N ARG A 239 6.65 -10.86 8.00
CA ARG A 239 7.60 -10.04 8.78
C ARG A 239 7.75 -8.65 8.19
N LEU A 240 8.17 -7.71 9.00
CA LEU A 240 8.50 -6.36 8.57
C LEU A 240 9.73 -6.39 7.66
N GLN A 241 9.65 -5.73 6.49
CA GLN A 241 10.69 -5.69 5.48
C GLN A 241 10.84 -4.28 4.92
N GLN A 242 12.05 -3.96 4.44
CA GLN A 242 12.31 -2.73 3.69
C GLN A 242 12.63 -3.08 2.23
N VAL A 243 11.83 -2.59 1.29
CA VAL A 243 11.98 -2.88 -0.14
C VAL A 243 11.68 -1.63 -0.95
N ALA A 244 12.55 -1.27 -1.89
CA ALA A 244 12.37 -0.10 -2.79
C ALA A 244 12.04 1.22 -2.06
N GLY A 245 12.63 1.43 -0.88
CA GLY A 245 12.40 2.64 -0.07
C GLY A 245 11.06 2.66 0.69
N VAL A 246 10.38 1.50 0.79
CA VAL A 246 9.10 1.33 1.48
C VAL A 246 9.22 0.26 2.56
N THR A 247 8.65 0.50 3.73
CA THR A 247 8.50 -0.50 4.79
C THR A 247 7.22 -1.30 4.54
N ILE A 248 7.34 -2.61 4.38
CA ILE A 248 6.19 -3.51 4.20
C ILE A 248 5.83 -4.11 5.55
N TYR A 249 4.65 -3.76 6.06
CA TYR A 249 4.14 -4.22 7.35
C TYR A 249 3.44 -5.57 7.24
N PRO A 250 3.56 -6.43 8.28
CA PRO A 250 2.77 -7.67 8.39
C PRO A 250 1.26 -7.43 8.39
N VAL A 251 0.51 -8.48 8.05
CA VAL A 251 -0.96 -8.45 7.91
C VAL A 251 -1.67 -7.91 9.16
N ASP A 252 -1.19 -8.26 10.37
CA ASP A 252 -1.80 -7.90 11.64
C ASP A 252 -1.83 -6.39 11.93
N TYR A 253 -1.01 -5.59 11.23
CA TYR A 253 -1.01 -4.14 11.38
C TYR A 253 -2.24 -3.48 10.73
N PHE A 254 -2.61 -3.88 9.51
CA PHE A 254 -3.59 -3.16 8.69
C PHE A 254 -4.77 -4.03 8.23
N CYS A 255 -4.63 -5.35 8.25
CA CYS A 255 -5.60 -6.28 7.69
C CYS A 255 -5.89 -7.46 8.63
N PRO A 256 -6.34 -7.23 9.87
CA PRO A 256 -6.58 -8.27 10.87
C PRO A 256 -7.82 -9.12 10.57
N MET A 257 -8.68 -8.70 9.64
CA MET A 257 -9.89 -9.42 9.28
C MET A 257 -9.60 -10.50 8.24
N ASP A 258 -10.04 -11.70 8.49
CA ASP A 258 -10.06 -12.76 7.51
C ASP A 258 -11.25 -12.54 6.54
N SER A 259 -10.96 -12.28 5.26
CA SER A 259 -11.98 -11.96 4.27
C SER A 259 -12.93 -13.11 3.94
N THR A 260 -12.63 -14.36 4.36
CA THR A 260 -13.47 -15.54 4.12
C THR A 260 -14.44 -15.76 5.27
N THR A 261 -13.95 -15.60 6.51
CA THR A 261 -14.74 -15.89 7.72
C THR A 261 -15.34 -14.62 8.34
N GLY A 262 -14.80 -13.43 8.01
CA GLY A 262 -15.16 -12.17 8.66
C GLY A 262 -14.63 -12.06 10.09
N ILE A 263 -13.82 -13.02 10.56
CA ILE A 263 -13.26 -13.00 11.92
C ILE A 263 -12.13 -11.96 11.97
N ILE A 264 -12.21 -11.06 12.95
CA ILE A 264 -11.21 -10.02 13.22
C ILE A 264 -10.33 -10.49 14.38
N THR A 265 -9.02 -10.58 14.15
CA THR A 265 -8.03 -10.94 15.17
C THR A 265 -7.14 -9.73 15.42
N LEU A 266 -7.46 -8.93 16.44
CA LEU A 266 -6.68 -7.76 16.81
C LEU A 266 -5.43 -8.15 17.59
N THR A 267 -4.34 -7.43 17.32
CA THR A 267 -3.08 -7.48 18.07
C THR A 267 -2.74 -6.09 18.64
N ASP A 268 -1.69 -6.00 19.43
CA ASP A 268 -1.19 -4.70 19.90
C ASP A 268 -0.65 -3.84 18.72
N ASN A 269 -0.28 -4.47 17.62
CA ASN A 269 0.21 -3.81 16.41
C ASN A 269 -0.91 -3.25 15.52
N THR A 270 -2.15 -3.74 15.67
CA THR A 270 -3.24 -3.41 14.74
C THR A 270 -3.62 -1.94 14.83
N VAL A 271 -3.54 -1.23 13.72
CA VAL A 271 -3.89 0.20 13.59
C VAL A 271 -5.14 0.44 12.74
N SER A 272 -5.45 -0.48 11.82
CA SER A 272 -6.66 -0.40 10.97
C SER A 272 -7.24 -1.77 10.67
N ILE A 273 -8.47 -1.77 10.16
CA ILE A 273 -9.22 -2.97 9.74
C ILE A 273 -9.72 -2.71 8.33
N HIS A 274 -9.40 -3.60 7.39
CA HIS A 274 -9.99 -3.61 6.06
C HIS A 274 -11.24 -4.50 6.07
N HIS A 275 -12.41 -3.91 5.78
CA HIS A 275 -13.70 -4.58 5.89
C HIS A 275 -14.10 -5.39 4.66
N TYR A 276 -13.32 -5.32 3.57
CA TYR A 276 -13.58 -6.05 2.32
C TYR A 276 -15.04 -5.85 1.82
N SER A 277 -15.49 -4.59 1.75
CA SER A 277 -16.86 -4.26 1.29
C SER A 277 -17.12 -4.70 -0.15
N CYS A 278 -16.05 -4.95 -0.91
CA CYS A 278 -16.12 -5.43 -2.29
C CYS A 278 -17.09 -4.59 -3.15
N SER A 279 -17.03 -3.27 -3.05
CA SER A 279 -17.92 -2.32 -3.74
C SER A 279 -17.92 -2.46 -5.27
N TRP A 280 -16.92 -3.15 -5.82
CA TRP A 280 -16.76 -3.47 -7.24
C TRP A 280 -17.53 -4.71 -7.69
N ILE A 281 -18.10 -5.50 -6.74
CA ILE A 281 -18.94 -6.68 -7.03
C ILE A 281 -20.41 -6.29 -6.96
N ASP A 282 -21.21 -6.79 -7.90
CA ASP A 282 -22.67 -6.64 -7.80
C ASP A 282 -23.23 -7.53 -6.69
N HIS A 283 -23.60 -6.88 -5.59
CA HIS A 283 -24.16 -7.52 -4.39
C HIS A 283 -25.53 -8.16 -4.62
N ASN A 284 -26.20 -7.90 -5.74
CA ASN A 284 -27.50 -8.50 -6.09
C ASN A 284 -27.35 -9.87 -6.75
N THR A 285 -26.15 -10.28 -7.12
CA THR A 285 -25.93 -11.58 -7.74
C THR A 285 -26.22 -12.73 -6.77
N PHE A 286 -26.79 -13.81 -7.30
CA PHE A 286 -27.04 -15.04 -6.52
C PHE A 286 -25.74 -15.59 -5.93
N SER A 287 -24.65 -15.52 -6.66
CA SER A 287 -23.31 -15.90 -6.22
C SER A 287 -22.86 -15.13 -4.98
N TRP A 288 -23.05 -13.81 -4.95
CA TRP A 288 -22.73 -12.99 -3.80
C TRP A 288 -23.58 -13.32 -2.56
N ARG A 289 -24.89 -13.49 -2.76
CA ARG A 289 -25.80 -13.88 -1.66
C ARG A 289 -25.43 -15.23 -1.05
N LEU A 290 -25.01 -16.20 -1.88
CA LEU A 290 -24.50 -17.48 -1.42
C LEU A 290 -23.18 -17.32 -0.66
N HIS A 291 -22.29 -16.45 -1.12
CA HIS A 291 -21.02 -16.16 -0.44
C HIS A 291 -21.27 -15.58 0.96
N ILE A 292 -22.13 -14.58 1.09
CA ILE A 292 -22.52 -14.01 2.38
C ILE A 292 -23.16 -15.05 3.30
N LEU A 293 -24.05 -15.89 2.78
CA LEU A 293 -24.67 -16.96 3.56
C LEU A 293 -23.63 -17.98 4.05
N LYS A 294 -22.70 -18.38 3.17
CA LYS A 294 -21.58 -19.27 3.52
C LYS A 294 -20.75 -18.66 4.66
N ASN A 295 -20.38 -17.40 4.55
CA ASN A 295 -19.57 -16.71 5.57
C ASN A 295 -20.31 -16.61 6.92
N LYS A 296 -21.61 -16.30 6.92
CA LYS A 296 -22.43 -16.33 8.15
C LYS A 296 -22.48 -17.73 8.78
N LEU A 297 -22.61 -18.77 7.97
CA LEU A 297 -22.62 -20.15 8.46
C LEU A 297 -21.23 -20.57 9.00
N ILE A 298 -20.15 -20.13 8.37
CA ILE A 298 -18.79 -20.35 8.88
C ILE A 298 -18.61 -19.67 10.24
N GLY A 299 -19.09 -18.44 10.40
CA GLY A 299 -19.04 -17.72 11.69
C GLY A 299 -19.83 -18.41 12.81
N LEU A 300 -20.97 -19.06 12.47
CA LEU A 300 -21.83 -19.75 13.44
C LEU A 300 -21.35 -21.17 13.80
N PHE A 301 -20.87 -21.92 12.82
CA PHE A 301 -20.60 -23.36 12.96
C PHE A 301 -19.14 -23.75 12.81
N GLY A 302 -18.29 -22.81 12.46
CA GLY A 302 -16.87 -23.01 12.18
C GLY A 302 -16.60 -23.58 10.78
N GLU A 303 -15.47 -23.23 10.23
CA GLU A 303 -15.06 -23.55 8.85
C GLU A 303 -15.01 -25.07 8.58
N LYS A 304 -14.42 -25.83 9.52
CA LYS A 304 -14.28 -27.30 9.39
C LYS A 304 -15.62 -28.00 9.21
N TRP A 305 -16.67 -27.52 9.86
CA TRP A 305 -18.00 -28.10 9.78
C TRP A 305 -18.67 -27.82 8.43
N ILE A 306 -18.58 -26.56 7.96
CA ILE A 306 -19.11 -26.16 6.65
C ILE A 306 -18.39 -26.87 5.51
N MET A 307 -17.06 -27.02 5.58
CA MET A 307 -16.30 -27.78 4.59
C MET A 307 -16.70 -29.26 4.54
N LYS A 308 -17.00 -29.88 5.69
CA LYS A 308 -17.49 -31.25 5.75
C LYS A 308 -18.84 -31.40 5.03
N ILE A 309 -19.77 -30.47 5.26
CA ILE A 309 -21.09 -30.47 4.58
C ILE A 309 -20.93 -30.26 3.07
N SER A 310 -20.11 -29.28 2.66
CA SER A 310 -19.87 -29.03 1.24
C SER A 310 -19.29 -30.23 0.49
N ARG A 311 -18.40 -31.00 1.12
CA ARG A 311 -17.90 -32.27 0.55
C ARG A 311 -18.95 -33.34 0.44
N ILE A 312 -19.89 -33.43 1.42
CA ILE A 312 -21.00 -34.40 1.39
C ILE A 312 -21.93 -34.04 0.24
N LEU A 313 -22.33 -32.78 0.11
CA LEU A 313 -23.23 -32.33 -0.96
C LEU A 313 -22.59 -32.51 -2.35
N LYS A 314 -21.29 -32.27 -2.54
CA LYS A 314 -20.59 -32.53 -3.82
C LYS A 314 -20.47 -34.02 -4.18
N ARG A 315 -20.64 -34.93 -3.23
CA ARG A 315 -20.64 -36.39 -3.50
C ARG A 315 -21.99 -36.94 -3.94
N HIS A 316 -23.06 -36.14 -3.76
CA HIS A 316 -24.44 -36.54 -4.09
C HIS A 316 -25.03 -35.77 -5.27
N MET A 317 -24.22 -34.86 -5.89
CA MET A 317 -24.48 -34.22 -7.19
C MET A 317 -23.58 -34.86 -8.27
#